data_5373341a28589c98c41221cd1316d5e9
#
_entry.id   5373341a28589c98c41221cd1316d5e9
#
_cell.length_a   1.000
_cell.length_b   1.000
_cell.length_c   1.000
_cell.angle_alpha   90.00
_cell.angle_beta   90.00
_cell.angle_gamma   90.00
#
_symmetry.space_group_name_H-M   'P 1'
#
loop_
_entity.id
_entity.type
_entity.pdbx_description
1 polymer ?
#
loop_
_entity_poly.entity_id
_entity_poly.type
_entity_poly.pdbx_seq_one_letter_code
_entity_poly.pdbx_strand_id
1 'polypeptide(L)'
;MAGLKPNDFNWIIEGKLAVSECIGGAGLTPRKIRREEEIQWIKSQGINAIFSLLDSDFNLKNYQEVGFRTYHYPLADDVPMESLNIIFEAIKEALSDKERKLLIHREYLDEEVPGILAGYLIYSELLDDPILARTILEKILEKPLSPKAIALIPNI
;
A
#
# COMPACT_ATOMS: atom_id res chain seq x y z
N MET A 1 7.93 -19.28 -14.38
CA MET A 1 8.29 -18.89 -13.00
C MET A 1 7.57 -17.60 -12.60
N ALA A 2 7.15 -17.53 -11.34
CA ALA A 2 6.35 -16.40 -10.88
C ALA A 2 7.15 -15.12 -10.58
N GLY A 3 8.46 -15.15 -10.74
CA GLY A 3 9.31 -14.01 -10.43
C GLY A 3 9.66 -13.88 -8.96
N LEU A 4 10.05 -12.69 -8.54
CA LEU A 4 10.55 -12.42 -7.19
C LEU A 4 9.51 -11.66 -6.37
N LYS A 5 9.18 -12.19 -5.19
CA LYS A 5 8.24 -11.54 -4.27
C LYS A 5 8.85 -10.26 -3.69
N PRO A 6 8.14 -9.12 -3.75
CA PRO A 6 8.62 -7.89 -3.11
C PRO A 6 8.77 -8.06 -1.60
N ASN A 7 9.69 -7.28 -1.01
CA ASN A 7 9.89 -7.30 0.44
C ASN A 7 8.63 -6.87 1.18
N ASP A 8 8.34 -7.55 2.28
CA ASP A 8 7.19 -7.25 3.17
C ASP A 8 5.85 -7.23 2.44
N PHE A 9 5.69 -8.06 1.41
CA PHE A 9 4.40 -8.22 0.74
C PHE A 9 3.42 -8.93 1.66
N ASN A 10 2.24 -8.32 1.85
CA ASN A 10 1.15 -8.91 2.60
C ASN A 10 -0.19 -8.51 2.01
N TRP A 11 -1.13 -9.44 1.95
CA TRP A 11 -2.51 -9.11 1.67
C TRP A 11 -3.15 -8.52 2.93
N ILE A 12 -3.77 -7.36 2.78
CA ILE A 12 -4.54 -6.71 3.87
C ILE A 12 -6.01 -7.12 3.75
N ILE A 13 -6.54 -7.04 2.53
CA ILE A 13 -7.85 -7.58 2.17
C ILE A 13 -7.57 -8.58 1.05
N GLU A 14 -7.71 -9.85 1.33
CA GLU A 14 -7.31 -10.90 0.40
C GLU A 14 -7.99 -10.75 -0.97
N GLY A 15 -7.19 -10.76 -2.03
CA GLY A 15 -7.68 -10.61 -3.38
C GLY A 15 -8.07 -9.19 -3.77
N LYS A 16 -7.88 -8.20 -2.89
CA LYS A 16 -8.31 -6.83 -3.14
C LYS A 16 -7.22 -5.78 -2.86
N LEU A 17 -6.62 -5.83 -1.67
CA LEU A 17 -5.69 -4.81 -1.21
C LEU A 17 -4.47 -5.46 -0.59
N ALA A 18 -3.31 -5.17 -1.15
CA ALA A 18 -2.03 -5.66 -0.65
C ALA A 18 -1.08 -4.50 -0.40
N VAL A 19 -0.01 -4.77 0.32
CA VAL A 19 1.04 -3.81 0.63
C VAL A 19 2.40 -4.45 0.45
N SER A 20 3.38 -3.67 0.05
CA SER A 20 4.79 -4.10 0.03
C SER A 20 5.72 -2.91 0.14
N GLU A 21 7.00 -3.20 0.39
CA GLU A 21 8.03 -2.20 0.18
C GLU A 21 8.15 -1.89 -1.32
N CYS A 22 8.85 -0.81 -1.64
CA CYS A 22 8.99 -0.32 -3.01
C CYS A 22 9.42 -1.42 -3.98
N ILE A 23 8.73 -1.50 -5.12
CA ILE A 23 9.08 -2.42 -6.20
C ILE A 23 10.46 -2.05 -6.75
N GLY A 24 11.35 -3.03 -6.81
CA GLY A 24 12.74 -2.83 -7.20
C GLY A 24 13.67 -2.52 -6.04
N GLY A 25 13.13 -2.37 -4.83
CA GLY A 25 13.86 -2.07 -3.61
C GLY A 25 13.90 -0.59 -3.26
N ALA A 26 14.32 -0.30 -2.03
CA ALA A 26 14.47 1.07 -1.55
C ALA A 26 15.71 1.73 -2.18
N GLY A 27 15.67 3.05 -2.28
CA GLY A 27 16.77 3.83 -2.81
C GLY A 27 16.34 4.75 -3.94
N LEU A 28 17.25 5.59 -4.40
CA LEU A 28 16.97 6.59 -5.42
C LEU A 28 16.72 5.97 -6.80
N THR A 29 17.35 4.82 -7.08
CA THR A 29 17.24 4.15 -8.37
C THR A 29 17.02 2.65 -8.14
N PRO A 30 15.76 2.18 -8.16
CA PRO A 30 15.48 0.75 -8.03
C PRO A 30 16.17 -0.03 -9.14
N ARG A 31 16.66 -1.22 -8.80
CA ARG A 31 17.37 -2.07 -9.76
C ARG A 31 16.40 -2.60 -10.80
N LYS A 32 16.73 -2.41 -12.06
CA LYS A 32 15.87 -2.75 -13.20
C LYS A 32 15.48 -4.23 -13.20
N ILE A 33 16.45 -5.14 -13.03
CA ILE A 33 16.18 -6.58 -13.09
C ILE A 33 15.27 -6.99 -11.93
N ARG A 34 15.56 -6.53 -10.72
CA ARG A 34 14.74 -6.81 -9.55
C ARG A 34 13.33 -6.28 -9.73
N ARG A 35 13.17 -5.07 -10.26
CA ARG A 35 11.87 -4.47 -10.54
C ARG A 35 11.06 -5.33 -11.50
N GLU A 36 11.67 -5.78 -12.60
CA GLU A 36 10.99 -6.61 -13.59
C GLU A 36 10.53 -7.94 -13.01
N GLU A 37 11.38 -8.58 -12.20
CA GLU A 37 11.04 -9.83 -11.51
C GLU A 37 9.91 -9.65 -10.51
N GLU A 38 9.94 -8.57 -9.73
CA GLU A 38 8.90 -8.28 -8.76
C GLU A 38 7.58 -7.96 -9.45
N ILE A 39 7.61 -7.24 -10.56
CA ILE A 39 6.42 -6.96 -11.37
C ILE A 39 5.77 -8.26 -11.86
N GLN A 40 6.57 -9.21 -12.36
CA GLN A 40 6.05 -10.50 -12.80
C GLN A 40 5.35 -11.24 -11.66
N TRP A 41 5.97 -11.24 -10.48
CA TRP A 41 5.38 -11.91 -9.32
C TRP A 41 4.07 -11.24 -8.92
N ILE A 42 4.04 -9.90 -8.87
CA ILE A 42 2.84 -9.14 -8.51
C ILE A 42 1.70 -9.45 -9.48
N LYS A 43 1.99 -9.50 -10.78
CA LYS A 43 1.00 -9.88 -11.79
C LYS A 43 0.48 -11.29 -11.57
N SER A 44 1.34 -12.21 -11.16
CA SER A 44 0.94 -13.60 -10.90
C SER A 44 -0.05 -13.70 -9.74
N GLN A 45 -0.08 -12.71 -8.84
CA GLN A 45 -1.03 -12.64 -7.74
C GLN A 45 -2.38 -12.04 -8.16
N GLY A 46 -2.51 -11.62 -9.40
CA GLY A 46 -3.73 -11.00 -9.93
C GLY A 46 -3.80 -9.49 -9.70
N ILE A 47 -2.80 -8.88 -9.11
CA ILE A 47 -2.76 -7.43 -8.88
C ILE A 47 -2.67 -6.72 -10.22
N ASN A 48 -3.51 -5.69 -10.41
CA ASN A 48 -3.61 -4.94 -11.67
C ASN A 48 -3.45 -3.43 -11.49
N ALA A 49 -3.18 -2.96 -10.28
CA ALA A 49 -3.00 -1.55 -10.00
C ALA A 49 -1.95 -1.33 -8.92
N ILE A 50 -1.20 -0.24 -9.06
CA ILE A 50 -0.16 0.18 -8.12
C ILE A 50 -0.56 1.53 -7.52
N PHE A 51 -0.60 1.61 -6.20
CA PHE A 51 -0.89 2.83 -5.46
C PHE A 51 0.39 3.25 -4.75
N SER A 52 1.08 4.25 -5.30
CA SER A 52 2.39 4.65 -4.82
C SER A 52 2.30 5.80 -3.83
N LEU A 53 2.90 5.60 -2.67
CA LEU A 53 3.05 6.65 -1.64
C LEU A 53 4.46 7.25 -1.67
N LEU A 54 5.25 6.89 -2.68
CA LEU A 54 6.61 7.42 -2.84
C LEU A 54 6.59 8.88 -3.25
N ASP A 55 7.60 9.63 -2.82
CA ASP A 55 7.76 11.03 -3.23
C ASP A 55 8.00 11.13 -4.73
N SER A 56 8.73 10.18 -5.30
CA SER A 56 9.11 10.16 -6.71
C SER A 56 8.10 9.39 -7.56
N ASP A 57 7.84 9.91 -8.75
CA ASP A 57 7.03 9.21 -9.77
C ASP A 57 7.88 8.31 -10.68
N PHE A 58 9.11 8.02 -10.29
CA PHE A 58 10.18 7.47 -11.12
C PHE A 58 9.77 6.24 -11.94
N ASN A 59 9.04 5.29 -11.34
CA ASN A 59 8.69 4.04 -12.00
C ASN A 59 7.24 3.95 -12.46
N LEU A 60 6.45 5.00 -12.31
CA LEU A 60 5.02 4.94 -12.65
C LEU A 60 4.80 4.62 -14.12
N LYS A 61 5.60 5.24 -15.00
CA LYS A 61 5.51 4.98 -16.43
C LYS A 61 5.80 3.51 -16.76
N ASN A 62 6.78 2.92 -16.08
CA ASN A 62 7.12 1.52 -16.26
C ASN A 62 5.95 0.61 -15.86
N TYR A 63 5.27 0.92 -14.78
CA TYR A 63 4.10 0.14 -14.35
C TYR A 63 2.97 0.26 -15.36
N GLN A 64 2.73 1.47 -15.89
CA GLN A 64 1.73 1.69 -16.92
C GLN A 64 2.03 0.91 -18.20
N GLU A 65 3.28 0.88 -18.62
CA GLU A 65 3.71 0.17 -19.83
C GLU A 65 3.45 -1.33 -19.75
N VAL A 66 3.49 -1.92 -18.55
CA VAL A 66 3.22 -3.35 -18.36
C VAL A 66 1.76 -3.64 -18.00
N GLY A 67 0.89 -2.63 -18.06
CA GLY A 67 -0.56 -2.81 -17.96
C GLY A 67 -1.16 -2.51 -16.58
N PHE A 68 -0.39 -1.99 -15.64
CA PHE A 68 -0.94 -1.58 -14.35
C PHE A 68 -1.62 -0.22 -14.45
N ARG A 69 -2.77 -0.08 -13.79
CA ARG A 69 -3.29 1.25 -13.47
C ARG A 69 -2.48 1.83 -12.31
N THR A 70 -2.15 3.11 -12.37
CA THR A 70 -1.32 3.74 -11.35
C THR A 70 -2.03 4.88 -10.65
N TYR A 71 -1.75 5.00 -9.35
CA TYR A 71 -2.20 6.09 -8.50
C TYR A 71 -0.96 6.60 -7.77
N HIS A 72 -0.79 7.92 -7.70
CA HIS A 72 0.37 8.50 -7.05
C HIS A 72 -0.05 9.56 -6.04
N TYR A 73 0.15 9.25 -4.76
CA TYR A 73 -0.17 10.13 -3.63
C TYR A 73 1.05 10.19 -2.72
N PRO A 74 2.02 11.06 -2.99
CA PRO A 74 3.23 11.18 -2.17
C PRO A 74 2.86 11.44 -0.71
N LEU A 75 3.50 10.71 0.20
CA LEU A 75 3.23 10.80 1.62
C LEU A 75 4.32 11.61 2.31
N ALA A 76 3.96 12.76 2.88
CA ALA A 76 4.87 13.59 3.64
C ALA A 76 5.19 12.98 5.00
N ASP A 77 6.29 13.39 5.63
CA ASP A 77 6.70 12.89 6.94
C ASP A 77 5.68 13.22 8.03
N ASP A 78 5.10 14.42 7.97
CA ASP A 78 3.97 14.81 8.82
C ASP A 78 2.71 14.79 7.96
N VAL A 79 1.82 13.82 8.21
CA VAL A 79 0.63 13.63 7.40
C VAL A 79 -0.52 14.42 8.01
N PRO A 80 -0.94 15.56 7.39
CA PRO A 80 -2.12 16.27 7.87
C PRO A 80 -3.38 15.43 7.62
N MET A 81 -4.38 15.62 8.47
CA MET A 81 -5.64 14.88 8.37
C MET A 81 -6.30 15.02 6.99
N GLU A 82 -6.17 16.19 6.38
CA GLU A 82 -6.74 16.44 5.04
C GLU A 82 -6.10 15.55 3.98
N SER A 83 -4.76 15.42 4.01
CA SER A 83 -4.03 14.53 3.09
C SER A 83 -4.39 13.07 3.32
N LEU A 84 -4.56 12.68 4.57
CA LEU A 84 -4.94 11.33 4.94
C LEU A 84 -6.33 10.98 4.40
N ASN A 85 -7.29 11.89 4.52
CA ASN A 85 -8.64 11.68 3.98
C ASN A 85 -8.62 11.58 2.46
N ILE A 86 -7.77 12.33 1.78
CA ILE A 86 -7.60 12.24 0.33
C ILE A 86 -7.09 10.85 -0.05
N ILE A 87 -6.12 10.33 0.68
CA ILE A 87 -5.58 8.99 0.45
C ILE A 87 -6.66 7.92 0.68
N PHE A 88 -7.39 8.00 1.79
CA PHE A 88 -8.45 7.05 2.09
C PHE A 88 -9.53 7.05 1.00
N GLU A 89 -9.95 8.23 0.57
CA GLU A 89 -10.98 8.34 -0.47
C GLU A 89 -10.48 7.80 -1.81
N ALA A 90 -9.21 8.05 -2.13
CA ALA A 90 -8.62 7.52 -3.36
C ALA A 90 -8.56 6.00 -3.36
N ILE A 91 -8.21 5.38 -2.24
CA ILE A 91 -8.20 3.92 -2.10
C ILE A 91 -9.62 3.37 -2.24
N LYS A 92 -10.57 3.99 -1.55
CA LYS A 92 -11.98 3.57 -1.59
C LYS A 92 -12.53 3.65 -3.02
N GLU A 93 -12.24 4.73 -3.72
CA GLU A 93 -12.68 4.90 -5.10
C GLU A 93 -12.04 3.86 -6.02
N ALA A 94 -10.75 3.62 -5.87
CA ALA A 94 -10.05 2.60 -6.65
C ALA A 94 -10.67 1.23 -6.45
N LEU A 95 -10.97 0.86 -5.20
CA LEU A 95 -11.52 -0.45 -4.88
C LEU A 95 -13.04 -0.56 -5.12
N SER A 96 -13.70 0.52 -5.53
CA SER A 96 -15.11 0.46 -5.94
C SER A 96 -15.28 -0.34 -7.23
N ASP A 97 -14.26 -0.44 -8.05
CA ASP A 97 -14.24 -1.34 -9.19
C ASP A 97 -13.95 -2.77 -8.70
N LYS A 98 -14.88 -3.68 -8.94
CA LYS A 98 -14.79 -5.07 -8.47
C LYS A 98 -13.59 -5.82 -9.04
N GLU A 99 -13.12 -5.42 -10.21
CA GLU A 99 -11.98 -6.05 -10.87
C GLU A 99 -10.63 -5.49 -10.38
N ARG A 100 -10.65 -4.41 -9.59
CA ARG A 100 -9.43 -3.76 -9.13
C ARG A 100 -8.80 -4.54 -7.99
N LYS A 101 -7.51 -4.86 -8.17
CA LYS A 101 -6.68 -5.49 -7.14
C LYS A 101 -5.45 -4.62 -6.98
N LEU A 102 -5.35 -3.99 -5.82
CA LEU A 102 -4.47 -2.86 -5.58
C LEU A 102 -3.27 -3.25 -4.72
N LEU A 103 -2.08 -2.81 -5.11
CA LEU A 103 -0.88 -2.90 -4.28
C LEU A 103 -0.48 -1.48 -3.87
N ILE A 104 -0.44 -1.25 -2.55
CA ILE A 104 0.10 -0.01 -1.99
C ILE A 104 1.57 -0.23 -1.66
N HIS A 105 2.43 0.70 -2.05
CA HIS A 105 3.83 0.57 -1.71
C HIS A 105 4.45 1.90 -1.27
N ARG A 106 5.49 1.81 -0.44
CA ARG A 106 6.37 2.88 -0.01
C ARG A 106 7.75 2.29 0.20
N GLU A 107 8.78 3.14 0.40
CA GLU A 107 10.14 2.64 0.62
C GLU A 107 10.21 1.62 1.75
N TYR A 108 9.61 1.96 2.89
CA TYR A 108 9.56 1.09 4.08
C TYR A 108 8.16 1.11 4.67
N LEU A 109 7.77 0.02 5.35
CA LEU A 109 6.44 -0.13 5.93
C LEU A 109 6.45 0.02 7.46
N ASP A 110 7.35 0.81 8.02
CA ASP A 110 7.61 0.79 9.45
C ASP A 110 6.89 1.86 10.28
N GLU A 111 6.51 3.01 9.70
CA GLU A 111 5.90 4.09 10.46
C GLU A 111 4.46 4.37 10.07
N GLU A 112 4.24 5.16 8.99
CA GLU A 112 2.90 5.63 8.65
C GLU A 112 2.04 4.60 7.94
N VAL A 113 2.64 3.74 7.10
CA VAL A 113 1.86 2.86 6.21
C VAL A 113 0.96 1.91 6.98
N PRO A 114 1.43 1.22 8.06
CA PRO A 114 0.51 0.37 8.83
C PRO A 114 -0.68 1.14 9.41
N GLY A 115 -0.45 2.37 9.87
CA GLY A 115 -1.52 3.23 10.38
C GLY A 115 -2.52 3.64 9.30
N ILE A 116 -2.03 3.92 8.10
CA ILE A 116 -2.89 4.24 6.96
C ILE A 116 -3.76 3.05 6.60
N LEU A 117 -3.19 1.85 6.57
CA LEU A 117 -3.95 0.64 6.25
C LEU A 117 -5.02 0.34 7.30
N ALA A 118 -4.66 0.41 8.58
CA ALA A 118 -5.62 0.24 9.66
C ALA A 118 -6.70 1.33 9.61
N GLY A 119 -6.29 2.57 9.37
CA GLY A 119 -7.21 3.70 9.24
C GLY A 119 -8.17 3.54 8.08
N TYR A 120 -7.69 3.01 6.97
CA TYR A 120 -8.55 2.72 5.81
C TYR A 120 -9.66 1.73 6.15
N LEU A 121 -9.35 0.69 6.93
CA LEU A 121 -10.37 -0.29 7.34
C LEU A 121 -11.50 0.36 8.13
N ILE A 122 -11.18 1.36 8.94
CA ILE A 122 -12.17 2.14 9.68
C ILE A 122 -12.90 3.13 8.76
N TYR A 123 -12.14 3.88 7.94
CA TYR A 123 -12.71 4.86 7.03
C TYR A 123 -13.71 4.24 6.05
N SER A 124 -13.39 3.06 5.55
CA SER A 124 -14.24 2.34 4.58
C SER A 124 -15.39 1.60 5.23
N GLU A 125 -15.52 1.67 6.57
CA GLU A 125 -16.56 0.99 7.34
C GLU A 125 -16.49 -0.54 7.27
N LEU A 126 -15.34 -1.09 6.87
CA LEU A 126 -15.11 -2.53 6.95
C LEU A 126 -14.96 -2.98 8.40
N LEU A 127 -14.44 -2.11 9.25
CA LEU A 127 -14.36 -2.30 10.70
C LEU A 127 -14.88 -1.04 11.38
N ASP A 128 -15.43 -1.20 12.57
CA ASP A 128 -15.94 -0.08 13.38
C ASP A 128 -15.17 0.11 14.69
N ASP A 129 -14.16 -0.72 14.94
CA ASP A 129 -13.37 -0.68 16.17
C ASP A 129 -11.90 -0.38 15.84
N PRO A 130 -11.38 0.82 16.19
CA PRO A 130 -9.97 1.17 15.94
C PRO A 130 -8.98 0.23 16.59
N ILE A 131 -9.29 -0.33 17.75
CA ILE A 131 -8.42 -1.28 18.45
C ILE A 131 -8.33 -2.57 17.63
N LEU A 132 -9.45 -3.04 17.11
CA LEU A 132 -9.47 -4.24 16.26
C LEU A 132 -8.68 -4.03 14.98
N ALA A 133 -8.84 -2.87 14.34
CA ALA A 133 -8.08 -2.54 13.13
C ALA A 133 -6.58 -2.57 13.39
N ARG A 134 -6.14 -1.95 14.49
CA ARG A 134 -4.74 -2.00 14.93
C ARG A 134 -4.27 -3.43 15.13
N THR A 135 -5.04 -4.22 15.86
CA THR A 135 -4.68 -5.61 16.18
C THR A 135 -4.52 -6.45 14.91
N ILE A 136 -5.44 -6.28 13.96
CA ILE A 136 -5.40 -7.00 12.69
C ILE A 136 -4.12 -6.66 11.92
N LEU A 137 -3.77 -5.37 11.81
CA LEU A 137 -2.56 -4.95 11.12
C LEU A 137 -1.30 -5.46 11.81
N GLU A 138 -1.25 -5.41 13.13
CA GLU A 138 -0.11 -5.93 13.89
C GLU A 138 0.07 -7.43 13.64
N LYS A 139 -1.03 -8.16 13.52
CA LYS A 139 -1.00 -9.59 13.27
C LYS A 139 -0.54 -9.91 11.83
N ILE A 140 -1.05 -9.18 10.85
CA ILE A 140 -0.68 -9.36 9.43
C ILE A 140 0.80 -9.03 9.24
N LEU A 141 1.27 -7.92 9.78
CA LEU A 141 2.64 -7.43 9.58
C LEU A 141 3.63 -8.03 10.56
N GLU A 142 3.15 -8.77 11.58
CA GLU A 142 3.97 -9.45 12.59
C GLU A 142 4.86 -8.50 13.38
N LYS A 143 4.37 -7.28 13.64
CA LYS A 143 5.07 -6.28 14.46
C LYS A 143 4.06 -5.28 15.03
N PRO A 144 4.38 -4.65 16.19
CA PRO A 144 3.48 -3.63 16.76
C PRO A 144 3.48 -2.37 15.91
N LEU A 145 2.35 -1.67 15.90
CA LEU A 145 2.27 -0.36 15.26
C LEU A 145 2.98 0.69 16.13
N SER A 146 3.71 1.60 15.48
CA SER A 146 4.33 2.73 16.17
C SER A 146 3.27 3.70 16.70
N PRO A 147 3.59 4.54 17.68
CA PRO A 147 2.67 5.60 18.12
C PRO A 147 2.23 6.50 16.98
N LYS A 148 3.12 6.78 16.03
CA LYS A 148 2.83 7.58 14.85
C LYS A 148 1.77 6.91 13.96
N ALA A 149 1.88 5.60 13.76
CA ALA A 149 0.90 4.82 13.01
C ALA A 149 -0.46 4.81 13.70
N ILE A 150 -0.47 4.58 15.01
CA ILE A 150 -1.72 4.54 15.80
C ILE A 150 -2.46 5.87 15.70
N ALA A 151 -1.72 6.99 15.69
CA ALA A 151 -2.31 8.32 15.61
C ALA A 151 -3.04 8.57 14.28
N LEU A 152 -2.76 7.79 13.24
CA LEU A 152 -3.40 7.93 11.94
C LEU A 152 -4.74 7.18 11.84
N ILE A 153 -5.08 6.36 12.83
CA ILE A 153 -6.34 5.61 12.84
C ILE A 153 -7.46 6.54 13.34
N PRO A 154 -8.54 6.74 12.55
CA PRO A 154 -9.64 7.59 12.99
C PRO A 154 -10.30 7.06 14.27
N ASN A 155 -10.68 7.97 15.15
CA ASN A 155 -11.51 7.67 16.30
C ASN A 155 -12.98 7.74 15.89
N ILE A 156 -13.71 6.73 16.30
CA ILE A 156 -15.16 6.69 16.06
C ILE A 156 -15.88 7.08 17.35
#